data_b6b2573647146ed4d184a363db5efd3b
#
_entry.id   b6b2573647146ed4d184a363db5efd3b
#
_cell.length_a   1.000
_cell.length_b   1.000
_cell.length_c   1.000
_cell.angle_alpha   90.00
_cell.angle_beta   90.00
_cell.angle_gamma   90.00
#
_symmetry.space_group_name_H-M   'P 1'
#
loop_
_entity.id
_entity.type
_entity.pdbx_description
1 polymer ?
#
loop_
_entity_poly.entity_id
_entity_poly.type
_entity_poly.pdbx_seq_one_letter_code
_entity_poly.pdbx_strand_id
1 'polypeptide(L)'
;MGVDITAETAPHYLTLDDSCLKEDGRFKMNPPIRSKEDKEALIAGILDGTLDMIATDHAPHSKEEKSKGLQGSLMGVVGIETAFPVLYTYLVKTGIIPIEVIAKCLIDNPRERFGLPKESGFTVFKLDECYKVNPEEFLSMGRATPYEGCELYSKCLITALDGKAVYKDNKILR
;
A
#
# COMPACT_ATOMS: atom_id res chain seq x y z
N MET A 1 -24.41 -0.29 24.03
CA MET A 1 -24.00 -1.60 23.48
C MET A 1 -22.88 -1.32 22.48
N GLY A 2 -21.67 -1.82 22.72
CA GLY A 2 -20.58 -1.73 21.74
C GLY A 2 -20.83 -2.77 20.63
N VAL A 3 -20.70 -2.34 19.38
CA VAL A 3 -20.68 -3.25 18.22
C VAL A 3 -19.22 -3.59 17.96
N ASP A 4 -18.92 -4.89 17.81
CA ASP A 4 -17.59 -5.34 17.41
C ASP A 4 -17.39 -5.10 15.91
N ILE A 5 -16.83 -3.93 15.57
CA ILE A 5 -16.57 -3.47 14.22
C ILE A 5 -15.13 -2.98 14.10
N THR A 6 -14.51 -3.22 12.97
CA THR A 6 -13.20 -2.67 12.59
C THR A 6 -13.32 -1.93 11.28
N ALA A 7 -12.46 -0.94 11.08
CA ALA A 7 -12.40 -0.15 9.86
C ALA A 7 -10.98 -0.16 9.27
N GLU A 8 -10.89 -0.03 7.96
CA GLU A 8 -9.62 -0.02 7.25
C GLU A 8 -9.51 1.13 6.25
N THR A 9 -8.30 1.47 5.89
CA THR A 9 -7.98 2.40 4.80
C THR A 9 -6.88 1.81 3.92
N ALA A 10 -6.47 2.50 2.85
CA ALA A 10 -5.44 2.02 1.96
C ALA A 10 -4.24 2.98 1.88
N PRO A 11 -3.03 2.50 1.49
CA PRO A 11 -1.84 3.34 1.37
C PRO A 11 -2.04 4.56 0.49
N HIS A 12 -2.79 4.42 -0.61
CA HIS A 12 -3.04 5.51 -1.55
C HIS A 12 -3.95 6.61 -0.96
N TYR A 13 -4.90 6.28 -0.07
CA TYR A 13 -5.73 7.27 0.61
C TYR A 13 -4.99 8.02 1.72
N LEU A 14 -3.94 7.42 2.27
CA LEU A 14 -3.10 8.05 3.30
C LEU A 14 -1.99 8.95 2.71
N THR A 15 -1.69 8.84 1.42
CA THR A 15 -0.52 9.50 0.82
C THR A 15 -0.83 10.38 -0.39
N LEU A 16 -1.98 10.21 -1.02
CA LEU A 16 -2.44 11.03 -2.15
C LEU A 16 -3.64 11.88 -1.75
N ASP A 17 -3.80 13.00 -2.43
CA ASP A 17 -5.00 13.84 -2.40
C ASP A 17 -5.35 14.27 -3.83
N ASP A 18 -6.45 14.99 -3.99
CA ASP A 18 -6.98 15.38 -5.30
C ASP A 18 -6.05 16.28 -6.12
N SER A 19 -5.10 16.97 -5.48
CA SER A 19 -4.06 17.74 -6.16
C SER A 19 -3.09 16.88 -6.97
N CYS A 20 -3.01 15.59 -6.66
CA CYS A 20 -2.16 14.61 -7.34
C CYS A 20 -2.81 14.04 -8.61
N LEU A 21 -4.13 14.25 -8.81
CA LEU A 21 -4.89 13.62 -9.88
C LEU A 21 -4.46 14.10 -11.26
N LYS A 22 -4.43 13.16 -12.19
CA LYS A 22 -4.19 13.40 -13.62
C LYS A 22 -5.28 12.72 -14.43
N GLU A 23 -5.50 13.15 -15.67
CA GLU A 23 -6.40 12.49 -16.61
C GLU A 23 -5.76 11.18 -17.13
N ASP A 24 -5.62 10.24 -16.21
CA ASP A 24 -4.95 8.96 -16.42
C ASP A 24 -5.63 7.88 -15.57
N GLY A 25 -5.90 6.73 -16.17
CA GLY A 25 -6.53 5.60 -15.47
C GLY A 25 -5.78 5.10 -14.24
N ARG A 26 -4.48 5.42 -14.10
CA ARG A 26 -3.68 5.10 -12.90
C ARG A 26 -4.22 5.73 -11.62
N PHE A 27 -5.01 6.80 -11.74
CA PHE A 27 -5.64 7.49 -10.62
C PHE A 27 -7.10 7.09 -10.43
N LYS A 28 -7.62 6.14 -11.23
CA LYS A 28 -9.00 5.66 -11.07
C LYS A 28 -9.08 4.47 -10.14
N MET A 29 -9.67 4.71 -8.98
CA MET A 29 -9.98 3.72 -7.94
C MET A 29 -11.32 4.07 -7.28
N ASN A 30 -11.86 3.15 -6.50
CA ASN A 30 -13.09 3.35 -5.75
C ASN A 30 -12.91 2.83 -4.31
N PRO A 31 -13.09 3.70 -3.29
CA PRO A 31 -13.44 5.13 -3.35
C PRO A 31 -12.44 5.97 -4.18
N PRO A 32 -12.87 7.12 -4.74
CA PRO A 32 -11.92 8.02 -5.41
C PRO A 32 -10.99 8.71 -4.41
N ILE A 33 -9.82 9.14 -4.87
CA ILE A 33 -8.94 10.02 -4.09
C ILE A 33 -9.71 11.29 -3.73
N ARG A 34 -9.62 11.69 -2.48
CA ARG A 34 -10.35 12.81 -1.88
C ARG A 34 -9.44 13.99 -1.59
N SER A 35 -9.98 14.98 -0.90
CA SER A 35 -9.26 16.20 -0.54
C SER A 35 -8.09 15.95 0.43
N LYS A 36 -7.26 16.98 0.60
CA LYS A 36 -6.18 16.97 1.58
C LYS A 36 -6.72 16.81 3.01
N GLU A 37 -7.84 17.46 3.32
CA GLU A 37 -8.50 17.38 4.62
C GLU A 37 -9.00 15.97 4.91
N ASP A 38 -9.57 15.28 3.91
CA ASP A 38 -9.97 13.88 4.04
C ASP A 38 -8.77 12.97 4.32
N LYS A 39 -7.65 13.18 3.62
CA LYS A 39 -6.39 12.46 3.86
C LYS A 39 -5.86 12.69 5.28
N GLU A 40 -5.85 13.94 5.76
CA GLU A 40 -5.41 14.28 7.12
C GLU A 40 -6.32 13.64 8.17
N ALA A 41 -7.63 13.58 7.93
CA ALA A 41 -8.58 12.87 8.80
C ALA A 41 -8.31 11.36 8.87
N LEU A 42 -7.98 10.72 7.74
CA LEU A 42 -7.60 9.30 7.73
C LEU A 42 -6.29 9.05 8.50
N ILE A 43 -5.30 9.93 8.37
CA ILE A 43 -4.04 9.87 9.14
C ILE A 43 -4.32 10.01 10.64
N ALA A 44 -5.18 10.95 11.02
CA ALA A 44 -5.60 11.10 12.42
C ALA A 44 -6.30 9.84 12.95
N GLY A 45 -7.18 9.23 12.13
CA GLY A 45 -7.88 7.99 12.47
C GLY A 45 -6.95 6.78 12.65
N ILE A 46 -5.84 6.71 11.92
CA ILE A 46 -4.79 5.70 12.15
C ILE A 46 -4.05 5.96 13.47
N LEU A 47 -3.76 7.22 13.79
CA LEU A 47 -3.00 7.59 14.98
C LEU A 47 -3.80 7.41 16.27
N ASP A 48 -5.11 7.69 16.25
CA ASP A 48 -5.99 7.59 17.42
C ASP A 48 -6.65 6.19 17.57
N GLY A 49 -6.47 5.32 16.56
CA GLY A 49 -7.02 3.96 16.56
C GLY A 49 -8.48 3.86 16.13
N THR A 50 -9.08 4.90 15.56
CA THR A 50 -10.41 4.85 14.92
C THR A 50 -10.37 3.96 13.67
N LEU A 51 -9.25 3.97 12.95
CA LEU A 51 -8.96 3.05 11.85
C LEU A 51 -8.00 1.97 12.35
N ASP A 52 -8.41 0.72 12.22
CA ASP A 52 -7.69 -0.43 12.79
C ASP A 52 -6.60 -0.95 11.86
N MET A 53 -6.84 -0.92 10.56
CA MET A 53 -6.03 -1.64 9.59
C MET A 53 -5.71 -0.80 8.34
N ILE A 54 -4.64 -1.20 7.66
CA ILE A 54 -4.28 -0.70 6.33
C ILE A 54 -4.31 -1.88 5.39
N ALA A 55 -5.27 -1.88 4.45
CA ALA A 55 -5.38 -2.86 3.39
C ALA A 55 -4.95 -2.25 2.06
N THR A 56 -4.33 -3.03 1.18
CA THR A 56 -3.74 -2.50 -0.06
C THR A 56 -4.76 -2.10 -1.11
N ASP A 57 -5.95 -2.68 -1.04
CA ASP A 57 -6.98 -2.57 -2.09
C ASP A 57 -6.40 -2.88 -3.49
N HIS A 58 -5.53 -3.91 -3.53
CA HIS A 58 -4.83 -4.32 -4.73
C HIS A 58 -5.79 -4.89 -5.77
N ALA A 59 -6.10 -4.10 -6.80
CA ALA A 59 -7.00 -4.47 -7.88
C ALA A 59 -6.32 -4.21 -9.25
N PRO A 60 -5.48 -5.15 -9.71
CA PRO A 60 -4.76 -5.02 -10.97
C PRO A 60 -5.70 -5.20 -12.16
N HIS A 61 -5.54 -4.33 -13.16
CA HIS A 61 -6.23 -4.37 -14.43
C HIS A 61 -5.23 -4.35 -15.59
N SER A 62 -5.68 -4.80 -16.75
CA SER A 62 -4.88 -4.79 -17.98
C SER A 62 -4.58 -3.36 -18.42
N LYS A 63 -3.55 -3.21 -19.27
CA LYS A 63 -3.19 -1.92 -19.88
C LYS A 63 -4.37 -1.33 -20.68
N GLU A 64 -5.12 -2.16 -21.39
CA GLU A 64 -6.29 -1.73 -22.16
C GLU A 64 -7.39 -1.18 -21.25
N GLU A 65 -7.70 -1.88 -20.15
CA GLU A 65 -8.71 -1.45 -19.18
C GLU A 65 -8.34 -0.14 -18.48
N LYS A 66 -7.05 0.16 -18.34
CA LYS A 66 -6.53 1.36 -17.66
C LYS A 66 -6.14 2.49 -18.61
N SER A 67 -6.24 2.33 -19.95
CA SER A 67 -5.84 3.33 -20.95
C SER A 67 -6.94 4.33 -21.36
N LYS A 68 -8.10 4.29 -20.69
CA LYS A 68 -9.31 5.05 -21.08
C LYS A 68 -9.53 6.31 -20.21
N GLY A 69 -8.46 6.88 -19.64
CA GLY A 69 -8.51 8.05 -18.76
C GLY A 69 -9.25 7.79 -17.45
N LEU A 70 -9.52 8.86 -16.70
CA LEU A 70 -10.25 8.76 -15.43
C LEU A 70 -11.70 8.29 -15.62
N GLN A 71 -12.36 8.71 -16.68
CA GLN A 71 -13.77 8.40 -16.88
C GLN A 71 -13.98 6.96 -17.36
N GLY A 72 -13.22 6.52 -18.37
CA GLY A 72 -13.46 5.26 -19.07
C GLY A 72 -12.72 4.03 -18.52
N SER A 73 -11.68 4.21 -17.69
CA SER A 73 -10.91 3.10 -17.12
C SER A 73 -11.69 2.34 -16.06
N LEU A 74 -11.36 1.07 -15.84
CA LEU A 74 -11.86 0.32 -14.69
C LEU A 74 -11.25 0.84 -13.39
N MET A 75 -11.99 0.68 -12.29
CA MET A 75 -11.57 1.12 -10.96
C MET A 75 -10.62 0.09 -10.34
N GLY A 76 -9.48 0.55 -9.82
CA GLY A 76 -8.48 -0.28 -9.15
C GLY A 76 -7.07 0.05 -9.59
N VAL A 77 -6.12 -0.23 -8.71
CA VAL A 77 -4.68 0.04 -8.91
C VAL A 77 -3.83 -1.10 -8.39
N VAL A 78 -2.60 -1.21 -8.90
CA VAL A 78 -1.59 -2.09 -8.31
C VAL A 78 -1.05 -1.41 -7.07
N GLY A 79 -1.25 -2.01 -5.90
CA GLY A 79 -0.88 -1.43 -4.60
C GLY A 79 -0.01 -2.33 -3.73
N ILE A 80 -0.08 -3.67 -3.88
CA ILE A 80 0.53 -4.59 -2.93
C ILE A 80 2.07 -4.48 -2.89
N GLU A 81 2.72 -4.28 -4.04
CA GLU A 81 4.19 -4.24 -4.12
C GLU A 81 4.78 -2.91 -3.62
N THR A 82 3.97 -1.85 -3.59
CA THR A 82 4.39 -0.53 -3.14
C THR A 82 3.83 -0.14 -1.78
N ALA A 83 2.98 -0.97 -1.16
CA ALA A 83 2.25 -0.63 0.07
C ALA A 83 3.18 -0.13 1.19
N PHE A 84 4.11 -0.97 1.65
CA PHE A 84 5.03 -0.57 2.72
C PHE A 84 5.99 0.55 2.29
N PRO A 85 6.65 0.50 1.10
CA PRO A 85 7.49 1.59 0.62
C PRO A 85 6.80 2.96 0.56
N VAL A 86 5.56 3.01 0.13
CA VAL A 86 4.75 4.25 0.08
C VAL A 86 4.49 4.78 1.49
N LEU A 87 3.99 3.93 2.39
CA LEU A 87 3.73 4.31 3.79
C LEU A 87 5.01 4.75 4.49
N TYR A 88 6.10 4.00 4.30
CA TYR A 88 7.39 4.35 4.88
C TYR A 88 7.88 5.71 4.36
N THR A 89 7.88 5.91 3.05
CA THR A 89 8.42 7.14 2.42
C THR A 89 7.65 8.39 2.83
N TYR A 90 6.33 8.33 2.75
CA TYR A 90 5.51 9.53 2.92
C TYR A 90 5.06 9.76 4.36
N LEU A 91 5.01 8.75 5.22
CA LEU A 91 4.48 8.89 6.57
C LEU A 91 5.51 8.61 7.67
N VAL A 92 6.29 7.53 7.54
CA VAL A 92 7.27 7.17 8.56
C VAL A 92 8.52 8.04 8.48
N LYS A 93 9.12 8.12 7.30
CA LYS A 93 10.36 8.90 7.07
C LYS A 93 10.17 10.39 7.31
N THR A 94 8.96 10.89 7.13
CA THR A 94 8.58 12.29 7.40
C THR A 94 8.19 12.55 8.86
N GLY A 95 8.12 11.50 9.69
CA GLY A 95 7.75 11.61 11.11
C GLY A 95 6.25 11.83 11.36
N ILE A 96 5.39 11.62 10.35
CA ILE A 96 3.94 11.79 10.50
C ILE A 96 3.33 10.63 11.28
N ILE A 97 3.71 9.38 10.97
CA ILE A 97 3.25 8.18 11.67
C ILE A 97 4.46 7.34 12.10
N PRO A 98 4.54 6.89 13.37
CA PRO A 98 5.59 5.97 13.82
C PRO A 98 5.54 4.62 13.05
N ILE A 99 6.70 4.02 12.81
CA ILE A 99 6.78 2.75 12.08
C ILE A 99 6.04 1.62 12.80
N GLU A 100 6.00 1.65 14.13
CA GLU A 100 5.30 0.67 14.97
C GLU A 100 3.79 0.71 14.73
N VAL A 101 3.22 1.89 14.50
CA VAL A 101 1.80 2.06 14.17
C VAL A 101 1.51 1.47 12.79
N ILE A 102 2.36 1.73 11.80
CA ILE A 102 2.23 1.13 10.47
C ILE A 102 2.33 -0.40 10.54
N ALA A 103 3.31 -0.93 11.28
CA ALA A 103 3.46 -2.38 11.46
C ALA A 103 2.23 -2.99 12.15
N LYS A 104 1.71 -2.35 13.18
CA LYS A 104 0.49 -2.79 13.87
C LYS A 104 -0.70 -2.84 12.91
N CYS A 105 -0.94 -1.80 12.11
CA CYS A 105 -2.07 -1.74 11.19
C CYS A 105 -1.94 -2.70 9.99
N LEU A 106 -0.72 -3.05 9.57
CA LEU A 106 -0.48 -3.97 8.46
C LEU A 106 -0.40 -5.44 8.89
N ILE A 107 -0.03 -5.72 10.15
CA ILE A 107 0.33 -7.08 10.58
C ILE A 107 -0.50 -7.51 11.79
N ASP A 108 -0.38 -6.81 12.93
CA ASP A 108 -0.93 -7.30 14.20
C ASP A 108 -2.46 -7.25 14.22
N ASN A 109 -3.03 -6.09 13.90
CA ASN A 109 -4.48 -5.91 13.92
C ASN A 109 -5.22 -6.80 12.91
N PRO A 110 -4.78 -6.95 11.63
CA PRO A 110 -5.38 -7.92 10.72
C PRO A 110 -5.29 -9.36 11.22
N ARG A 111 -4.15 -9.75 11.81
CA ARG A 111 -3.99 -11.10 12.37
C ARG A 111 -4.96 -11.35 13.52
N GLU A 112 -5.08 -10.42 14.43
CA GLU A 112 -6.01 -10.50 15.55
C GLU A 112 -7.46 -10.56 15.07
N ARG A 113 -7.85 -9.63 14.18
CA ARG A 113 -9.22 -9.52 13.67
C ARG A 113 -9.69 -10.76 12.95
N PHE A 114 -8.84 -11.34 12.12
CA PHE A 114 -9.18 -12.51 11.29
C PHE A 114 -8.75 -13.83 11.90
N GLY A 115 -8.23 -13.85 13.12
CA GLY A 115 -7.79 -15.07 13.80
C GLY A 115 -6.66 -15.80 13.06
N LEU A 116 -5.77 -15.04 12.39
CA LEU A 116 -4.68 -15.64 11.62
C LEU A 116 -3.58 -16.17 12.56
N PRO A 117 -2.99 -17.32 12.26
CA PRO A 117 -1.93 -17.89 13.09
C PRO A 117 -0.69 -16.99 13.10
N LYS A 118 0.06 -17.05 14.19
CA LYS A 118 1.41 -16.48 14.23
C LYS A 118 2.31 -17.33 13.33
N GLU A 119 2.56 -16.84 12.13
CA GLU A 119 3.42 -17.53 11.18
C GLU A 119 4.89 -17.28 11.45
N SER A 120 5.73 -18.17 10.96
CA SER A 120 7.19 -18.07 10.96
C SER A 120 7.73 -17.22 9.81
N GLY A 121 6.86 -16.50 9.07
CA GLY A 121 7.24 -15.68 7.94
C GLY A 121 7.72 -14.28 8.35
N PHE A 122 8.65 -13.73 7.57
CA PHE A 122 9.11 -12.35 7.71
C PHE A 122 9.50 -11.76 6.36
N THR A 123 9.49 -10.41 6.31
CA THR A 123 10.01 -9.63 5.18
C THR A 123 11.05 -8.64 5.69
N VAL A 124 12.17 -8.53 5.00
CA VAL A 124 13.25 -7.59 5.31
C VAL A 124 13.26 -6.47 4.27
N PHE A 125 13.25 -5.25 4.76
CA PHE A 125 13.35 -4.04 3.94
C PHE A 125 14.64 -3.29 4.26
N LYS A 126 15.29 -2.78 3.22
CA LYS A 126 16.41 -1.85 3.35
C LYS A 126 15.90 -0.43 3.34
N LEU A 127 15.76 0.17 4.53
CA LEU A 127 15.02 1.41 4.74
C LEU A 127 15.67 2.65 4.11
N ASP A 128 17.00 2.67 3.96
CA ASP A 128 17.80 3.77 3.42
C ASP A 128 18.00 3.71 1.90
N GLU A 129 17.60 2.63 1.26
CA GLU A 129 17.69 2.49 -0.19
C GLU A 129 16.52 3.19 -0.88
N CYS A 130 16.88 4.21 -1.68
CA CYS A 130 15.95 4.91 -2.57
C CYS A 130 15.93 4.24 -3.94
N TYR A 131 14.73 4.06 -4.49
CA TYR A 131 14.55 3.53 -5.83
C TYR A 131 13.37 4.22 -6.53
N LYS A 132 13.41 4.23 -7.86
CA LYS A 132 12.30 4.76 -8.67
C LYS A 132 11.32 3.65 -9.01
N VAL A 133 10.04 3.87 -8.75
CA VAL A 133 9.00 2.89 -9.08
C VAL A 133 8.91 2.68 -10.58
N ASN A 134 9.20 1.46 -11.00
CA ASN A 134 9.07 1.00 -12.37
C ASN A 134 8.02 -0.13 -12.42
N PRO A 135 6.79 0.13 -12.92
CA PRO A 135 5.76 -0.90 -12.96
C PRO A 135 6.10 -2.13 -13.80
N GLU A 136 7.05 -2.02 -14.75
CA GLU A 136 7.49 -3.16 -15.56
C GLU A 136 8.27 -4.21 -14.74
N GLU A 137 8.75 -3.83 -13.55
CA GLU A 137 9.42 -4.74 -12.62
C GLU A 137 8.44 -5.43 -11.66
N PHE A 138 7.15 -5.08 -11.69
CA PHE A 138 6.16 -5.68 -10.81
C PHE A 138 5.93 -7.16 -11.13
N LEU A 139 5.74 -7.95 -10.09
CA LEU A 139 5.32 -9.35 -10.20
C LEU A 139 3.82 -9.47 -10.50
N SER A 140 3.04 -8.46 -10.16
CA SER A 140 1.62 -8.35 -10.51
C SER A 140 1.43 -8.32 -12.03
N MET A 141 0.33 -8.88 -12.51
CA MET A 141 0.00 -8.83 -13.95
C MET A 141 -0.37 -7.42 -14.42
N GLY A 142 -1.01 -6.62 -13.56
CA GLY A 142 -1.29 -5.20 -13.84
C GLY A 142 -0.06 -4.31 -13.68
N ARG A 143 -0.11 -3.13 -14.30
CA ARG A 143 0.98 -2.14 -14.28
C ARG A 143 0.52 -0.75 -13.81
N ALA A 144 -0.79 -0.55 -13.65
CA ALA A 144 -1.35 0.75 -13.32
C ALA A 144 -1.20 1.05 -11.83
N THR A 145 -0.29 1.96 -11.49
CA THR A 145 -0.09 2.48 -10.15
C THR A 145 0.07 4.01 -10.19
N PRO A 146 -0.53 4.77 -9.27
CA PRO A 146 -0.34 6.23 -9.21
C PRO A 146 1.10 6.62 -8.85
N TYR A 147 1.91 5.68 -8.37
CA TYR A 147 3.29 5.92 -7.94
C TYR A 147 4.34 5.67 -9.02
N GLU A 148 3.96 5.36 -10.26
CA GLU A 148 4.91 5.19 -11.36
C GLU A 148 5.85 6.39 -11.48
N GLY A 149 7.15 6.12 -11.47
CA GLY A 149 8.20 7.13 -11.55
C GLY A 149 8.47 7.90 -10.25
N CYS A 150 7.72 7.66 -9.16
CA CYS A 150 8.03 8.23 -7.85
C CYS A 150 9.28 7.59 -7.25
N GLU A 151 10.02 8.35 -6.48
CA GLU A 151 11.11 7.86 -5.65
C GLU A 151 10.57 7.38 -4.32
N LEU A 152 10.76 6.11 -4.02
CA LEU A 152 10.39 5.49 -2.77
C LEU A 152 11.62 4.95 -2.04
N TYR A 153 11.53 4.95 -0.71
CA TYR A 153 12.50 4.30 0.18
C TYR A 153 11.95 2.95 0.66
N SER A 154 12.79 2.16 1.35
CA SER A 154 12.47 0.85 1.90
C SER A 154 12.27 -0.24 0.83
N LYS A 155 13.35 -0.53 0.12
CA LYS A 155 13.35 -1.64 -0.85
C LYS A 155 13.25 -3.00 -0.15
N CYS A 156 12.34 -3.86 -0.62
CA CYS A 156 12.24 -5.23 -0.16
C CYS A 156 13.46 -6.04 -0.61
N LEU A 157 14.17 -6.67 0.33
CA LEU A 157 15.33 -7.50 0.06
C LEU A 157 15.00 -8.99 0.04
N ILE A 158 14.22 -9.45 1.00
CA ILE A 158 13.92 -10.86 1.18
C ILE A 158 12.55 -11.05 1.83
N THR A 159 11.82 -12.06 1.38
CA THR A 159 10.66 -12.60 2.08
C THR A 159 10.89 -14.07 2.33
N ALA A 160 10.64 -14.52 3.56
CA ALA A 160 10.73 -15.91 3.96
C ALA A 160 9.41 -16.40 4.55
N LEU A 161 9.06 -17.65 4.28
CA LEU A 161 7.92 -18.37 4.84
C LEU A 161 8.42 -19.71 5.33
N ASP A 162 8.04 -20.12 6.56
CA ASP A 162 8.43 -21.38 7.17
C ASP A 162 9.93 -21.70 7.09
N GLY A 163 10.75 -20.68 7.34
CA GLY A 163 12.20 -20.79 7.31
C GLY A 163 12.82 -20.86 5.91
N LYS A 164 12.04 -20.74 4.84
CA LYS A 164 12.52 -20.74 3.46
C LYS A 164 12.36 -19.37 2.82
N ALA A 165 13.41 -18.86 2.18
CA ALA A 165 13.32 -17.66 1.37
C ALA A 165 12.47 -17.98 0.12
N VAL A 166 11.40 -17.19 -0.10
CA VAL A 166 10.51 -17.32 -1.27
C VAL A 166 10.71 -16.16 -2.26
N TYR A 167 11.32 -15.07 -1.80
CA TYR A 167 11.68 -13.91 -2.62
C TYR A 167 13.02 -13.35 -2.14
N LYS A 168 13.90 -13.00 -3.06
CA LYS A 168 15.16 -12.34 -2.77
C LYS A 168 15.65 -11.58 -4.00
N ASP A 169 16.12 -10.33 -3.80
CA ASP A 169 16.77 -9.51 -4.82
C ASP A 169 16.00 -9.45 -6.15
N ASN A 170 14.71 -9.10 -6.08
CA ASN A 170 13.77 -9.02 -7.21
C ASN A 170 13.49 -10.37 -7.92
N LYS A 171 13.72 -11.50 -7.25
CA LYS A 171 13.45 -12.84 -7.81
C LYS A 171 12.59 -13.68 -6.88
N ILE A 172 11.60 -14.34 -7.47
CA ILE A 172 10.87 -15.42 -6.78
C ILE A 172 11.78 -16.65 -6.76
N LEU A 173 11.94 -17.22 -5.56
CA LEU A 173 12.68 -18.48 -5.34
C LEU A 173 11.66 -19.63 -5.31
N ARG A 174 11.96 -20.71 -6.03
CA ARG A 174 11.13 -21.92 -6.10
C ARG A 174 11.76 -23.05 -5.32
#